data_243ce209760eef54c776ad99555325d9
#
_entry.id   243ce209760eef54c776ad99555325d9
#
_cell.length_a   1.000
_cell.length_b   1.000
_cell.length_c   1.000
_cell.angle_alpha   90.00
_cell.angle_beta   90.00
_cell.angle_gamma   90.00
#
_symmetry.space_group_name_H-M   'P 1'
#
loop_
_entity.id
_entity.type
_entity.pdbx_description
1 polymer ?
#
loop_
_entity_poly.entity_id
_entity_poly.type
_entity_poly.pdbx_seq_one_letter_code
_entity_poly.pdbx_strand_id
1 'polypeptide(L)'
;YKKIMRPDVENPEELLELAQQSTVALMVVGDPLQATTHIDLQLRAAEANVNCHVIHGISITTIVTGVIGLQSYRFGRQVTLAYPYGDYLATSPFELILDNLERNLHTLVLLDLDPSGMGEGEQQPMNPETAIDVLRVSAAKIGHDIEEWEIVLCSDMGTKLQRISYGSLNHISELKNGDIHCLVVPGRLDELEEEALARWKA
;
A
#
# COMPACT_ATOMS: atom_id res chain seq x y z
N TYR A 1 9.72 6.59 23.85
CA TYR A 1 10.08 6.30 22.45
C TYR A 1 10.27 7.59 21.67
N LYS A 2 11.18 7.56 20.67
CA LYS A 2 11.40 8.66 19.71
C LYS A 2 10.69 8.26 18.40
N LYS A 3 9.88 9.15 17.83
CA LYS A 3 9.36 8.97 16.47
C LYS A 3 10.51 9.32 15.52
N ILE A 4 10.78 8.45 14.56
CA ILE A 4 11.74 8.65 13.50
C ILE A 4 11.04 8.59 12.15
N MET A 5 11.64 9.19 11.15
CA MET A 5 11.12 9.26 9.79
C MET A 5 12.04 8.51 8.83
N ARG A 6 11.65 8.45 7.57
CA ARG A 6 12.40 7.75 6.52
C ARG A 6 13.89 8.10 6.46
N PRO A 7 14.29 9.40 6.51
CA PRO A 7 15.71 9.75 6.50
C PRO A 7 16.53 9.14 7.64
N ASP A 8 15.95 9.05 8.87
CA ASP A 8 16.63 8.46 10.02
C ASP A 8 16.86 6.94 9.84
N VAL A 9 16.00 6.27 9.06
CA VAL A 9 16.12 4.84 8.77
C VAL A 9 17.07 4.59 7.59
N GLU A 10 17.06 5.47 6.59
CA GLU A 10 17.93 5.40 5.42
C GLU A 10 19.38 5.84 5.73
N ASN A 11 19.57 6.67 6.77
CA ASN A 11 20.88 7.07 7.30
C ASN A 11 20.97 6.66 8.78
N PRO A 12 21.19 5.36 9.06
CA PRO A 12 20.96 4.79 10.39
C PRO A 12 22.19 4.87 11.33
N GLU A 13 23.17 5.74 11.08
CA GLU A 13 24.42 5.83 11.83
C GLU A 13 24.16 6.00 13.34
N GLU A 14 23.31 6.99 13.74
CA GLU A 14 22.94 7.22 15.12
C GLU A 14 22.27 6.00 15.74
N LEU A 15 21.36 5.34 15.00
CA LEU A 15 20.64 4.15 15.44
C LEU A 15 21.60 2.98 15.67
N LEU A 16 22.57 2.78 14.80
CA LEU A 16 23.55 1.71 14.87
C LEU A 16 24.56 1.95 16.01
N GLU A 17 25.02 3.19 16.22
CA GLU A 17 25.88 3.55 17.35
C GLU A 17 25.19 3.26 18.69
N LEU A 18 23.91 3.61 18.83
CA LEU A 18 23.11 3.27 20.02
C LEU A 18 22.97 1.75 20.19
N ALA A 19 22.77 1.01 19.10
CA ALA A 19 22.62 -0.43 19.13
C ALA A 19 23.89 -1.20 19.48
N GLN A 20 25.07 -0.61 19.27
CA GLN A 20 26.35 -1.16 19.75
C GLN A 20 26.49 -1.08 21.27
N GLN A 21 25.78 -0.16 21.92
CA GLN A 21 25.91 0.12 23.36
C GLN A 21 24.71 -0.42 24.18
N SER A 22 23.59 -0.65 23.50
CA SER A 22 22.33 -1.03 24.17
C SER A 22 21.41 -1.79 23.23
N THR A 23 20.33 -2.36 23.76
CA THR A 23 19.26 -2.94 22.94
C THR A 23 18.37 -1.84 22.40
N VAL A 24 18.26 -1.75 21.08
CA VAL A 24 17.38 -0.81 20.38
C VAL A 24 16.26 -1.58 19.71
N ALA A 25 15.03 -1.09 19.83
CA ALA A 25 13.85 -1.64 19.16
C ALA A 25 13.29 -0.63 18.17
N LEU A 26 13.34 -0.95 16.87
CA LEU A 26 12.63 -0.22 15.82
C LEU A 26 11.22 -0.79 15.68
N MET A 27 10.22 -0.02 16.07
CA MET A 27 8.81 -0.41 15.92
C MET A 27 8.23 0.15 14.65
N VAL A 28 7.64 -0.70 13.81
CA VAL A 28 6.99 -0.33 12.56
C VAL A 28 5.54 -0.80 12.54
N VAL A 29 4.70 -0.13 11.75
CA VAL A 29 3.33 -0.57 11.50
C VAL A 29 3.36 -1.68 10.45
N GLY A 30 2.67 -2.79 10.70
CA GLY A 30 2.66 -3.94 9.81
C GLY A 30 3.85 -4.88 10.01
N ASP A 31 4.35 -5.48 8.95
CA ASP A 31 5.56 -6.31 8.97
C ASP A 31 6.79 -5.46 8.61
N PRO A 32 7.89 -5.56 9.36
CA PRO A 32 9.07 -4.72 9.15
C PRO A 32 9.80 -4.97 7.82
N LEU A 33 9.48 -6.04 7.11
CA LEU A 33 10.14 -6.38 5.83
C LEU A 33 9.18 -6.36 4.62
N GLN A 34 7.93 -5.93 4.81
CA GLN A 34 6.96 -5.85 3.73
C GLN A 34 6.79 -4.42 3.21
N ALA A 35 6.86 -4.25 1.89
CA ALA A 35 6.71 -2.95 1.19
C ALA A 35 7.65 -1.85 1.76
N THR A 36 8.91 -2.21 2.03
CA THR A 36 9.89 -1.34 2.67
C THR A 36 11.30 -1.65 2.19
N THR A 37 12.24 -0.75 2.50
CA THR A 37 13.68 -0.90 2.24
C THR A 37 14.48 -1.33 3.48
N HIS A 38 13.85 -1.77 4.55
CA HIS A 38 14.51 -2.10 5.83
C HIS A 38 15.53 -3.25 5.75
N ILE A 39 15.58 -3.97 4.65
CA ILE A 39 16.67 -4.93 4.39
C ILE A 39 18.04 -4.23 4.37
N ASP A 40 18.11 -2.98 3.88
CA ASP A 40 19.33 -2.19 3.90
C ASP A 40 19.80 -1.93 5.35
N LEU A 41 18.89 -1.60 6.26
CA LEU A 41 19.20 -1.45 7.68
C LEU A 41 19.79 -2.73 8.29
N GLN A 42 19.27 -3.90 7.92
CA GLN A 42 19.82 -5.17 8.40
C GLN A 42 21.24 -5.41 7.88
N LEU A 43 21.51 -5.08 6.60
CA LEU A 43 22.83 -5.21 6.01
C LEU A 43 23.83 -4.28 6.70
N ARG A 44 23.48 -3.02 6.93
CA ARG A 44 24.32 -2.06 7.65
C ARG A 44 24.53 -2.45 9.11
N ALA A 45 23.52 -3.01 9.77
CA ALA A 45 23.66 -3.55 11.12
C ALA A 45 24.69 -4.68 11.17
N ALA A 46 24.65 -5.59 10.20
CA ALA A 46 25.63 -6.68 10.09
C ALA A 46 27.06 -6.14 9.85
N GLU A 47 27.24 -5.15 8.98
CA GLU A 47 28.52 -4.48 8.73
C GLU A 47 29.06 -3.79 10.00
N ALA A 48 28.18 -3.21 10.81
CA ALA A 48 28.51 -2.59 12.09
C ALA A 48 28.69 -3.60 13.25
N ASN A 49 28.62 -4.91 12.99
CA ASN A 49 28.63 -5.99 13.98
C ASN A 49 27.52 -5.86 15.04
N VAL A 50 26.37 -5.32 14.64
CA VAL A 50 25.15 -5.24 15.46
C VAL A 50 24.27 -6.43 15.12
N ASN A 51 23.91 -7.23 16.12
CA ASN A 51 23.00 -8.36 15.95
C ASN A 51 21.57 -7.87 15.81
N CYS A 52 20.93 -8.18 14.67
CA CYS A 52 19.59 -7.75 14.34
C CYS A 52 18.61 -8.93 14.38
N HIS A 53 17.53 -8.80 15.15
CA HIS A 53 16.43 -9.76 15.21
C HIS A 53 15.17 -9.15 14.63
N VAL A 54 14.54 -9.84 13.69
CA VAL A 54 13.25 -9.45 13.12
C VAL A 54 12.12 -10.16 13.86
N ILE A 55 11.14 -9.37 14.31
CA ILE A 55 9.88 -9.89 14.83
C ILE A 55 8.82 -9.52 13.79
N HIS A 56 8.28 -10.52 13.12
CA HIS A 56 7.27 -10.32 12.08
C HIS A 56 5.95 -9.83 12.65
N GLY A 57 5.34 -8.89 11.95
CA GLY A 57 4.00 -8.39 12.20
C GLY A 57 3.02 -8.80 11.12
N ILE A 58 1.81 -8.28 11.18
CA ILE A 58 0.75 -8.54 10.21
C ILE A 58 0.73 -7.42 9.17
N SER A 59 1.06 -7.74 7.92
CA SER A 59 1.05 -6.78 6.81
C SER A 59 -0.31 -6.72 6.13
N ILE A 60 -0.66 -5.53 5.61
CA ILE A 60 -1.79 -5.32 4.73
C ILE A 60 -1.74 -6.25 3.50
N THR A 61 -0.56 -6.54 2.99
CA THR A 61 -0.34 -7.45 1.86
C THR A 61 -0.84 -8.86 2.11
N THR A 62 -0.93 -9.27 3.38
CA THR A 62 -1.41 -10.58 3.80
C THR A 62 -2.90 -10.57 4.14
N ILE A 63 -3.36 -9.57 4.93
CA ILE A 63 -4.75 -9.57 5.39
C ILE A 63 -5.75 -9.21 4.31
N VAL A 64 -5.45 -8.23 3.48
CA VAL A 64 -6.41 -7.76 2.46
C VAL A 64 -6.78 -8.86 1.49
N THR A 65 -5.81 -9.60 0.99
CA THR A 65 -6.04 -10.64 -0.01
C THR A 65 -7.06 -11.69 0.43
N GLY A 66 -7.14 -11.99 1.74
CA GLY A 66 -8.10 -12.97 2.27
C GLY A 66 -9.39 -12.36 2.80
N VAL A 67 -9.31 -11.21 3.50
CA VAL A 67 -10.47 -10.65 4.22
C VAL A 67 -11.56 -10.14 3.28
N ILE A 68 -11.19 -9.65 2.10
CA ILE A 68 -12.16 -9.19 1.09
C ILE A 68 -12.87 -10.34 0.38
N GLY A 69 -12.32 -11.56 0.45
CA GLY A 69 -12.91 -12.77 -0.10
C GLY A 69 -12.38 -13.15 -1.48
N LEU A 70 -11.33 -12.51 -1.95
CA LEU A 70 -10.61 -12.92 -3.16
C LEU A 70 -9.57 -14.00 -2.85
N GLN A 71 -9.26 -14.82 -3.84
CA GLN A 71 -8.31 -15.91 -3.68
C GLN A 71 -6.88 -15.36 -3.67
N SER A 72 -6.16 -15.52 -2.56
CA SER A 72 -4.83 -14.93 -2.35
C SER A 72 -3.80 -15.31 -3.41
N TYR A 73 -3.90 -16.51 -3.97
CA TYR A 73 -3.01 -16.99 -5.04
C TYR A 73 -3.32 -16.40 -6.42
N ARG A 74 -4.41 -15.64 -6.56
CA ARG A 74 -4.77 -14.89 -7.78
C ARG A 74 -4.32 -13.44 -7.74
N PHE A 75 -3.57 -13.02 -6.73
CA PHE A 75 -2.97 -11.69 -6.72
C PHE A 75 -1.67 -11.68 -7.52
N GLY A 76 -1.57 -10.71 -8.42
CA GLY A 76 -0.36 -10.41 -9.16
C GLY A 76 0.59 -9.49 -8.40
N ARG A 77 1.45 -8.81 -9.14
CA ARG A 77 2.38 -7.84 -8.57
C ARG A 77 1.62 -6.70 -7.91
N GLN A 78 1.89 -6.46 -6.62
CA GLN A 78 1.38 -5.27 -5.93
C GLN A 78 2.02 -4.00 -6.48
N VAL A 79 1.30 -2.89 -6.44
CA VAL A 79 1.76 -1.59 -6.89
C VAL A 79 1.54 -0.53 -5.80
N THR A 80 2.25 0.59 -5.93
CA THR A 80 2.01 1.77 -5.08
C THR A 80 1.67 2.95 -5.98
N LEU A 81 0.53 3.59 -5.74
CA LEU A 81 0.19 4.87 -6.33
C LEU A 81 0.88 5.96 -5.54
N ALA A 82 1.76 6.70 -6.21
CA ALA A 82 2.41 7.87 -5.65
C ALA A 82 1.59 9.14 -5.94
N TYR A 83 1.74 10.15 -5.08
CA TYR A 83 1.24 11.48 -5.38
C TYR A 83 1.92 12.03 -6.65
N PRO A 84 1.21 12.87 -7.43
CA PRO A 84 1.86 13.64 -8.49
C PRO A 84 2.95 14.54 -7.92
N TYR A 85 4.09 14.60 -8.58
CA TYR A 85 5.19 15.48 -8.22
C TYR A 85 5.31 16.61 -9.25
N GLY A 86 4.80 17.80 -8.92
CA GLY A 86 4.62 18.89 -9.89
C GLY A 86 3.75 18.40 -11.05
N ASP A 87 4.25 18.54 -12.28
CA ASP A 87 3.56 18.07 -13.50
C ASP A 87 3.82 16.59 -13.82
N TYR A 88 4.67 15.94 -13.02
CA TYR A 88 5.02 14.53 -13.23
C TYR A 88 4.07 13.60 -12.47
N LEU A 89 3.47 12.67 -13.21
CA LEU A 89 2.73 11.54 -12.67
C LEU A 89 3.24 10.26 -13.33
N ALA A 90 3.72 9.33 -12.51
CA ALA A 90 4.18 8.02 -12.99
C ALA A 90 3.00 7.18 -13.49
N THR A 91 3.08 6.67 -14.72
CA THR A 91 2.09 5.75 -15.30
C THR A 91 2.39 4.28 -14.99
N SER A 92 3.62 3.97 -14.62
CA SER A 92 4.07 2.58 -14.41
C SER A 92 3.26 1.78 -13.38
N PRO A 93 2.72 2.34 -12.27
CA PRO A 93 1.83 1.57 -11.41
C PRO A 93 0.55 1.15 -12.12
N PHE A 94 -0.01 2.03 -12.97
CA PHE A 94 -1.21 1.72 -13.74
C PHE A 94 -0.92 0.69 -14.84
N GLU A 95 0.20 0.79 -15.54
CA GLU A 95 0.64 -0.20 -16.55
C GLU A 95 0.78 -1.60 -15.92
N LEU A 96 1.33 -1.68 -14.70
CA LEU A 96 1.43 -2.95 -13.96
C LEU A 96 0.06 -3.51 -13.51
N ILE A 97 -0.93 -2.64 -13.24
CA ILE A 97 -2.32 -3.08 -13.01
C ILE A 97 -2.86 -3.74 -14.28
N LEU A 98 -2.65 -3.13 -15.45
CA LEU A 98 -3.08 -3.70 -16.73
C LEU A 98 -2.39 -5.04 -17.01
N ASP A 99 -1.08 -5.16 -16.77
CA ASP A 99 -0.35 -6.43 -16.91
C ASP A 99 -0.94 -7.54 -16.05
N ASN A 100 -1.37 -7.22 -14.82
CA ASN A 100 -2.04 -8.17 -13.95
C ASN A 100 -3.43 -8.55 -14.50
N LEU A 101 -4.22 -7.56 -14.96
CA LEU A 101 -5.55 -7.79 -15.53
C LEU A 101 -5.49 -8.67 -16.79
N GLU A 102 -4.51 -8.47 -17.68
CA GLU A 102 -4.27 -9.32 -18.85
C GLU A 102 -4.01 -10.80 -18.46
N ARG A 103 -3.40 -11.01 -17.31
CA ARG A 103 -3.15 -12.35 -16.74
C ARG A 103 -4.29 -12.86 -15.88
N ASN A 104 -5.39 -12.14 -15.81
CA ASN A 104 -6.53 -12.43 -14.93
C ASN A 104 -6.16 -12.48 -13.43
N LEU A 105 -5.29 -11.58 -13.00
CA LEU A 105 -4.86 -11.45 -11.62
C LEU A 105 -5.43 -10.17 -10.98
N HIS A 106 -5.73 -10.25 -9.69
CA HIS A 106 -6.09 -9.08 -8.88
C HIS A 106 -4.84 -8.27 -8.54
N THR A 107 -5.00 -6.98 -8.32
CA THR A 107 -3.90 -6.10 -7.94
C THR A 107 -4.19 -5.44 -6.60
N LEU A 108 -3.31 -5.66 -5.62
CA LEU A 108 -3.25 -4.82 -4.42
C LEU A 108 -2.53 -3.52 -4.77
N VAL A 109 -3.21 -2.40 -4.52
CA VAL A 109 -2.72 -1.05 -4.78
C VAL A 109 -2.53 -0.34 -3.45
N LEU A 110 -1.28 -0.18 -3.03
CA LEU A 110 -0.89 0.62 -1.88
C LEU A 110 -0.97 2.10 -2.25
N LEU A 111 -1.34 2.93 -1.29
CA LEU A 111 -1.46 4.37 -1.46
C LEU A 111 -0.34 5.08 -0.71
N ASP A 112 0.21 6.11 -1.35
CA ASP A 112 1.30 6.91 -0.78
C ASP A 112 0.84 7.68 0.47
N LEU A 113 1.79 7.91 1.36
CA LEU A 113 1.59 8.63 2.61
C LEU A 113 2.26 10.01 2.63
N ASP A 114 2.97 10.36 1.55
CA ASP A 114 3.81 11.55 1.52
C ASP A 114 3.73 12.30 0.18
N PRO A 115 2.90 13.35 0.10
CA PRO A 115 2.78 14.15 -1.11
C PRO A 115 4.07 14.93 -1.47
N SER A 116 5.01 15.08 -0.53
CA SER A 116 6.30 15.71 -0.79
C SER A 116 7.29 14.79 -1.50
N GLY A 117 7.12 13.47 -1.34
CA GLY A 117 8.05 12.44 -1.83
C GLY A 117 9.42 12.44 -1.12
N MET A 118 9.62 13.33 -0.13
CA MET A 118 10.91 13.49 0.57
C MET A 118 11.05 12.59 1.80
N GLY A 119 9.94 12.02 2.28
CA GLY A 119 9.92 11.22 3.53
C GLY A 119 10.08 12.05 4.79
N GLU A 120 9.93 13.37 4.69
CA GLU A 120 10.07 14.33 5.78
C GLU A 120 8.72 14.99 6.10
N GLY A 121 8.54 15.41 7.35
CA GLY A 121 7.35 16.12 7.78
C GLY A 121 6.18 15.24 8.21
N GLU A 122 4.97 15.80 8.19
CA GLU A 122 3.76 15.07 8.54
C GLU A 122 3.26 14.22 7.38
N GLN A 123 2.96 12.97 7.67
CA GLN A 123 2.36 12.08 6.69
C GLN A 123 0.94 12.56 6.36
N GLN A 124 0.60 12.51 5.09
CA GLN A 124 -0.73 12.77 4.55
C GLN A 124 -1.18 11.55 3.73
N PRO A 125 -1.83 10.58 4.37
CA PRO A 125 -2.32 9.40 3.65
C PRO A 125 -3.21 9.81 2.48
N MET A 126 -2.96 9.22 1.31
CA MET A 126 -3.76 9.49 0.11
C MET A 126 -5.20 9.04 0.36
N ASN A 127 -6.14 9.97 0.23
CA ASN A 127 -7.57 9.68 0.37
C ASN A 127 -8.15 9.03 -0.89
N PRO A 128 -9.34 8.41 -0.81
CA PRO A 128 -9.95 7.71 -1.94
C PRO A 128 -10.17 8.59 -3.17
N GLU A 129 -10.62 9.84 -3.00
CA GLU A 129 -10.83 10.78 -4.11
C GLU A 129 -9.54 11.01 -4.89
N THR A 130 -8.46 11.37 -4.20
CA THR A 130 -7.13 11.57 -4.82
C THR A 130 -6.62 10.28 -5.50
N ALA A 131 -6.82 9.12 -4.87
CA ALA A 131 -6.38 7.84 -5.44
C ALA A 131 -7.10 7.54 -6.76
N ILE A 132 -8.41 7.77 -6.83
CA ILE A 132 -9.20 7.58 -8.05
C ILE A 132 -8.78 8.59 -9.12
N ASP A 133 -8.54 9.85 -8.77
CA ASP A 133 -8.07 10.86 -9.71
C ASP A 133 -6.70 10.49 -10.29
N VAL A 134 -5.78 10.00 -9.47
CA VAL A 134 -4.47 9.51 -9.92
C VAL A 134 -4.64 8.34 -10.90
N LEU A 135 -5.53 7.40 -10.61
CA LEU A 135 -5.82 6.28 -11.53
C LEU A 135 -6.39 6.77 -12.86
N ARG A 136 -7.39 7.68 -12.84
CA ARG A 136 -8.00 8.26 -14.03
C ARG A 136 -6.99 9.01 -14.90
N VAL A 137 -6.18 9.87 -14.28
CA VAL A 137 -5.16 10.62 -15.01
C VAL A 137 -4.10 9.69 -15.61
N SER A 138 -3.69 8.65 -14.86
CA SER A 138 -2.74 7.65 -15.37
C SER A 138 -3.31 6.88 -16.55
N ALA A 139 -4.57 6.45 -16.46
CA ALA A 139 -5.29 5.77 -17.53
C ALA A 139 -5.40 6.65 -18.79
N ALA A 140 -5.82 7.90 -18.63
CA ALA A 140 -5.96 8.85 -19.74
C ALA A 140 -4.63 9.14 -20.45
N LYS A 141 -3.52 9.22 -19.72
CA LYS A 141 -2.17 9.42 -20.30
C LYS A 141 -1.76 8.32 -21.28
N ILE A 142 -2.24 7.10 -21.06
CA ILE A 142 -1.93 5.96 -21.94
C ILE A 142 -3.12 5.54 -22.82
N GLY A 143 -4.17 6.37 -22.85
CA GLY A 143 -5.33 6.17 -23.73
C GLY A 143 -6.25 5.02 -23.30
N HIS A 144 -6.33 4.73 -22.01
CA HIS A 144 -7.17 3.68 -21.45
C HIS A 144 -8.40 4.28 -20.75
N ASP A 145 -9.57 3.63 -20.89
CA ASP A 145 -10.79 4.00 -20.19
C ASP A 145 -11.03 3.04 -19.01
N ILE A 146 -11.34 3.59 -17.84
CA ILE A 146 -11.55 2.83 -16.61
C ILE A 146 -12.88 3.17 -15.91
N GLU A 147 -13.75 3.98 -16.51
CA GLU A 147 -14.96 4.46 -15.83
C GLU A 147 -15.94 3.32 -15.45
N GLU A 148 -15.88 2.19 -16.15
CA GLU A 148 -16.68 1.01 -15.84
C GLU A 148 -16.02 0.07 -14.80
N TRP A 149 -14.86 0.44 -14.26
CA TRP A 149 -14.22 -0.40 -13.25
C TRP A 149 -14.97 -0.37 -11.93
N GLU A 150 -15.12 -1.55 -11.34
CA GLU A 150 -15.49 -1.73 -9.93
C GLU A 150 -14.24 -2.16 -9.15
N ILE A 151 -13.97 -1.49 -8.03
CA ILE A 151 -12.78 -1.74 -7.21
C ILE A 151 -13.15 -1.86 -5.74
N VAL A 152 -12.25 -2.42 -4.95
CA VAL A 152 -12.42 -2.51 -3.50
C VAL A 152 -11.58 -1.44 -2.83
N LEU A 153 -12.19 -0.67 -1.92
CA LEU A 153 -11.52 0.19 -0.96
C LEU A 153 -11.43 -0.52 0.38
N CYS A 154 -10.24 -0.61 0.93
CA CYS A 154 -9.98 -1.09 2.27
C CYS A 154 -9.42 0.03 3.12
N SER A 155 -10.09 0.35 4.24
CA SER A 155 -9.73 1.45 5.12
C SER A 155 -9.46 0.94 6.54
N ASP A 156 -8.42 1.46 7.19
CA ASP A 156 -8.04 1.21 8.58
C ASP A 156 -7.95 -0.27 8.95
N MET A 157 -7.47 -1.07 7.98
CA MET A 157 -7.43 -2.52 8.08
C MET A 157 -6.62 -3.00 9.30
N GLY A 158 -7.15 -4.05 9.98
CA GLY A 158 -6.55 -4.58 11.20
C GLY A 158 -6.89 -3.79 12.47
N THR A 159 -7.73 -2.77 12.39
CA THR A 159 -8.23 -1.99 13.52
C THR A 159 -9.71 -2.26 13.81
N LYS A 160 -10.24 -1.70 14.90
CA LYS A 160 -11.69 -1.73 15.20
C LYS A 160 -12.51 -0.84 14.24
N LEU A 161 -11.84 0.05 13.50
CA LEU A 161 -12.46 0.97 12.54
C LEU A 161 -12.39 0.43 11.12
N GLN A 162 -11.88 -0.79 10.93
CA GLN A 162 -11.77 -1.44 9.63
C GLN A 162 -13.05 -1.35 8.83
N ARG A 163 -12.92 -0.95 7.56
CA ARG A 163 -14.02 -0.87 6.59
C ARG A 163 -13.58 -1.39 5.24
N ILE A 164 -14.51 -2.02 4.55
CA ILE A 164 -14.34 -2.51 3.20
C ILE A 164 -15.56 -2.05 2.40
N SER A 165 -15.34 -1.51 1.22
CA SER A 165 -16.39 -1.11 0.28
C SER A 165 -16.01 -1.56 -1.12
N TYR A 166 -16.97 -2.09 -1.87
CA TYR A 166 -16.80 -2.51 -3.25
C TYR A 166 -17.81 -1.77 -4.14
N GLY A 167 -17.35 -1.20 -5.24
CA GLY A 167 -18.22 -0.48 -6.16
C GLY A 167 -17.47 0.28 -7.25
N SER A 168 -18.20 1.12 -7.98
CA SER A 168 -17.66 1.94 -9.06
C SER A 168 -16.65 2.97 -8.55
N LEU A 169 -15.80 3.46 -9.44
CA LEU A 169 -14.83 4.50 -9.13
C LEU A 169 -15.49 5.75 -8.53
N ASN A 170 -16.66 6.15 -9.05
CA ASN A 170 -17.39 7.30 -8.52
C ASN A 170 -17.83 7.07 -7.08
N HIS A 171 -18.43 5.90 -6.81
CA HIS A 171 -18.83 5.54 -5.45
C HIS A 171 -17.65 5.55 -4.49
N ILE A 172 -16.54 4.91 -4.86
CA ILE A 172 -15.33 4.84 -4.01
C ILE A 172 -14.73 6.22 -3.76
N SER A 173 -14.69 7.11 -4.76
CA SER A 173 -14.12 8.45 -4.61
C SER A 173 -14.89 9.35 -3.63
N GLU A 174 -16.18 9.09 -3.44
CA GLU A 174 -17.03 9.87 -2.52
C GLU A 174 -16.91 9.45 -1.06
N LEU A 175 -16.28 8.30 -0.77
CA LEU A 175 -16.12 7.80 0.58
C LEU A 175 -15.11 8.64 1.37
N LYS A 176 -15.55 9.19 2.50
CA LYS A 176 -14.75 10.10 3.35
C LYS A 176 -14.32 9.47 4.70
N ASN A 177 -14.53 8.16 4.85
CA ASN A 177 -14.32 7.47 6.12
C ASN A 177 -12.99 6.72 6.15
N GLY A 178 -12.24 6.88 7.24
CA GLY A 178 -10.96 6.23 7.48
C GLY A 178 -9.75 7.14 7.24
N ASP A 179 -8.62 6.73 7.78
CA ASP A 179 -7.37 7.50 7.75
C ASP A 179 -6.34 6.87 6.79
N ILE A 180 -6.24 5.53 6.79
CA ILE A 180 -5.25 4.80 5.96
C ILE A 180 -5.98 3.84 5.04
N HIS A 181 -5.66 3.92 3.74
CA HIS A 181 -6.36 3.22 2.70
C HIS A 181 -5.44 2.38 1.81
N CYS A 182 -5.99 1.33 1.23
CA CYS A 182 -5.47 0.69 0.03
C CYS A 182 -6.63 0.32 -0.89
N LEU A 183 -6.33 0.11 -2.16
CA LEU A 183 -7.31 -0.36 -3.13
C LEU A 183 -6.99 -1.79 -3.57
N VAL A 184 -8.01 -2.48 -4.03
CA VAL A 184 -7.81 -3.70 -4.83
C VAL A 184 -8.54 -3.54 -6.14
N VAL A 185 -7.82 -3.73 -7.24
CA VAL A 185 -8.39 -3.84 -8.58
C VAL A 185 -8.57 -5.33 -8.88
N PRO A 186 -9.81 -5.82 -8.91
CA PRO A 186 -10.07 -7.24 -9.20
C PRO A 186 -9.75 -7.56 -10.67
N GLY A 187 -9.13 -8.72 -10.91
CA GLY A 187 -9.21 -9.36 -12.22
C GLY A 187 -10.59 -9.96 -12.43
N ARG A 188 -10.79 -10.73 -13.50
CA ARG A 188 -12.07 -11.42 -13.72
C ARG A 188 -12.40 -12.31 -12.52
N LEU A 189 -13.55 -12.07 -11.90
CA LEU A 189 -14.03 -12.82 -10.73
C LEU A 189 -14.56 -14.21 -11.14
N ASP A 190 -14.45 -15.18 -10.26
CA ASP A 190 -15.24 -16.40 -10.29
C ASP A 190 -16.51 -16.25 -9.43
N GLU A 191 -17.41 -17.24 -9.46
CA GLU A 191 -18.68 -17.19 -8.75
C GLU A 191 -18.53 -16.98 -7.25
N LEU A 192 -17.52 -17.61 -6.64
CA LEU A 192 -17.24 -17.46 -5.20
C LEU A 192 -16.73 -16.07 -4.84
N GLU A 193 -15.86 -15.51 -5.67
CA GLU A 193 -15.33 -14.17 -5.49
C GLU A 193 -16.40 -13.10 -5.72
N GLU A 194 -17.29 -13.30 -6.70
CA GLU A 194 -18.44 -12.41 -6.92
C GLU A 194 -19.37 -12.40 -5.70
N GLU A 195 -19.73 -13.56 -5.16
CA GLU A 195 -20.52 -13.67 -3.94
C GLU A 195 -19.83 -13.03 -2.73
N ALA A 196 -18.51 -13.25 -2.61
CA ALA A 196 -17.72 -12.68 -1.53
C ALA A 196 -17.66 -11.14 -1.60
N LEU A 197 -17.43 -10.57 -2.78
CA LEU A 197 -17.39 -9.11 -2.96
C LEU A 197 -18.78 -8.47 -2.84
N ALA A 198 -19.86 -9.18 -3.21
CA ALA A 198 -21.23 -8.67 -3.05
C ALA A 198 -21.57 -8.26 -1.61
N ARG A 199 -20.92 -8.85 -0.61
CA ARG A 199 -21.07 -8.47 0.82
C ARG A 199 -20.59 -7.06 1.12
N TRP A 200 -19.71 -6.51 0.30
CA TRP A 200 -19.09 -5.20 0.45
C TRP A 200 -19.67 -4.15 -0.49
N LYS A 201 -20.63 -4.55 -1.33
CA LYS A 201 -21.32 -3.66 -2.24
C LYS A 201 -22.23 -2.73 -1.44
N ALA A 202 -22.10 -1.42 -1.67
CA ALA A 202 -22.89 -0.38 -1.00
C ALA A 202 -24.21 -0.09 -1.75
#